data_7beea2b19b35a659a017990a3986a355
#
_entry.id   7beea2b19b35a659a017990a3986a355
#
_cell.length_a   1.000
_cell.length_b   1.000
_cell.length_c   1.000
_cell.angle_alpha   90.00
_cell.angle_beta   90.00
_cell.angle_gamma   90.00
#
_symmetry.space_group_name_H-M   'P 1'
#
loop_
_entity.id
_entity.type
_entity.pdbx_description
1 polymer ?
#
loop_
_entity_poly.entity_id
_entity_poly.type
_entity_poly.pdbx_seq_one_letter_code
_entity_poly.pdbx_strand_id
1 'polypeptide(L)'
;MGFTDNFELKPREVIIREVRRFPLIDGGKYFLATFLMMIPFFFLFPLLKWNGWGIALGSTVFSGGFFVFFRTIFLWYHNVFVVTTDRIVDFEQRGFFERVVSQSSFEKIQDVSLHTHGLLQTVFMYGDVNIKTAWGSVDLCVPAIFRPGKLQRLLLETQELYLEKHKTRQPSENAYARDSDKK
;
A
#
# COMPACT_ATOMS: atom_id res chain seq x y z
N MET A 1 -17.87 0.28 -4.26
CA MET A 1 -17.17 0.68 -5.49
C MET A 1 -15.71 0.32 -5.28
N GLY A 2 -15.29 -0.79 -5.87
CA GLY A 2 -13.96 -1.34 -5.66
C GLY A 2 -12.95 -0.60 -6.54
N PHE A 3 -11.79 -0.29 -5.96
CA PHE A 3 -10.63 0.28 -6.66
C PHE A 3 -10.11 -0.62 -7.79
N THR A 4 -10.58 -1.85 -7.85
CA THR A 4 -10.26 -2.87 -8.84
C THR A 4 -10.91 -2.63 -10.19
N ASP A 5 -11.88 -1.73 -10.31
CA ASP A 5 -12.62 -1.50 -11.58
C ASP A 5 -11.75 -0.87 -12.70
N ASN A 6 -10.63 -0.23 -12.36
CA ASN A 6 -9.68 0.32 -13.33
C ASN A 6 -8.42 -0.53 -13.52
N PHE A 7 -8.36 -1.71 -12.91
CA PHE A 7 -7.27 -2.65 -13.05
C PHE A 7 -7.74 -3.84 -13.89
N GLU A 8 -7.32 -3.88 -15.15
CA GLU A 8 -7.59 -5.02 -16.02
C GLU A 8 -6.82 -6.25 -15.53
N LEU A 9 -7.54 -7.16 -14.90
CA LEU A 9 -7.04 -8.50 -14.59
C LEU A 9 -6.78 -9.24 -15.90
N LYS A 10 -5.66 -9.94 -15.98
CA LYS A 10 -5.41 -10.85 -17.11
C LYS A 10 -6.46 -11.97 -17.12
N PRO A 11 -6.81 -12.51 -18.27
CA PRO A 11 -7.71 -13.66 -18.35
C PRO A 11 -7.16 -14.81 -17.51
N ARG A 12 -7.92 -15.25 -16.50
CA ARG A 12 -7.60 -16.27 -15.46
C ARG A 12 -6.76 -15.78 -14.28
N GLU A 13 -6.48 -14.48 -14.14
CA GLU A 13 -5.85 -13.90 -12.97
C GLU A 13 -6.89 -13.72 -11.85
N VAL A 14 -6.59 -14.20 -10.65
CA VAL A 14 -7.47 -14.09 -9.48
C VAL A 14 -6.76 -13.31 -8.39
N ILE A 15 -7.49 -12.40 -7.72
CA ILE A 15 -6.98 -11.69 -6.55
C ILE A 15 -6.98 -12.67 -5.37
N ILE A 16 -5.80 -12.94 -4.83
CA ILE A 16 -5.62 -13.80 -3.65
C ILE A 16 -5.87 -12.99 -2.38
N ARG A 17 -5.30 -11.78 -2.31
CA ARG A 17 -5.42 -10.95 -1.13
C ARG A 17 -5.22 -9.47 -1.43
N GLU A 18 -6.05 -8.64 -0.79
CA GLU A 18 -5.85 -7.21 -0.68
C GLU A 18 -5.30 -6.89 0.70
N VAL A 19 -4.22 -6.13 0.75
CA VAL A 19 -3.56 -5.70 1.99
C VAL A 19 -3.54 -4.18 2.03
N ARG A 20 -4.05 -3.61 3.10
CA ARG A 20 -4.02 -2.15 3.33
C ARG A 20 -2.93 -1.81 4.35
N ARG A 21 -2.35 -0.64 4.19
CA ARG A 21 -1.37 -0.11 5.14
C ARG A 21 -2.04 0.14 6.51
N PHE A 22 -1.29 -0.09 7.56
CA PHE A 22 -1.79 0.10 8.92
C PHE A 22 -1.93 1.61 9.23
N PRO A 23 -3.09 2.09 9.71
CA PRO A 23 -3.35 3.53 9.84
C PRO A 23 -2.44 4.24 10.84
N LEU A 24 -1.87 3.52 11.81
CA LEU A 24 -0.99 4.11 12.82
C LEU A 24 0.32 4.67 12.29
N ILE A 25 0.73 4.33 11.06
CA ILE A 25 1.95 4.92 10.46
C ILE A 25 1.84 6.45 10.35
N ASP A 26 0.64 6.92 10.08
CA ASP A 26 0.32 8.35 10.00
C ASP A 26 -0.22 8.91 11.33
N GLY A 27 -0.06 8.19 12.44
CA GLY A 27 -0.55 8.56 13.77
C GLY A 27 -0.12 9.96 14.21
N GLY A 28 1.12 10.35 13.89
CA GLY A 28 1.60 11.71 14.14
C GLY A 28 0.83 12.78 13.36
N LYS A 29 0.43 12.50 12.12
CA LYS A 29 -0.37 13.42 11.30
C LYS A 29 -1.81 13.52 11.82
N TYR A 30 -2.39 12.39 12.23
CA TYR A 30 -3.72 12.38 12.87
C TYR A 30 -3.72 13.15 14.18
N PHE A 31 -2.68 12.96 15.02
CA PHE A 31 -2.54 13.71 16.27
C PHE A 31 -2.39 15.19 16.01
N LEU A 32 -1.51 15.60 15.09
CA LEU A 32 -1.30 17.00 14.72
C LEU A 32 -2.59 17.63 14.18
N ALA A 33 -3.29 16.95 13.30
CA ALA A 33 -4.54 17.45 12.72
C ALA A 33 -5.63 17.62 13.79
N THR A 34 -5.81 16.64 14.67
CA THR A 34 -6.76 16.71 15.78
C THR A 34 -6.39 17.83 16.75
N PHE A 35 -5.12 17.97 17.10
CA PHE A 35 -4.62 19.04 17.95
C PHE A 35 -4.90 20.41 17.35
N LEU A 36 -4.62 20.58 16.05
CA LEU A 36 -4.88 21.81 15.32
C LEU A 36 -6.37 22.19 15.31
N MET A 37 -7.25 21.17 15.17
CA MET A 37 -8.70 21.37 15.24
C MET A 37 -9.18 21.75 16.66
N MET A 38 -8.49 21.30 17.72
CA MET A 38 -8.86 21.62 19.11
C MET A 38 -8.43 23.04 19.54
N ILE A 39 -7.38 23.61 18.93
CA ILE A 39 -6.86 24.93 19.29
C ILE A 39 -7.94 26.02 19.31
N PRO A 40 -8.77 26.21 18.27
CA PRO A 40 -9.81 27.25 18.29
C PRO A 40 -10.84 27.08 19.40
N PHE A 41 -11.15 25.84 19.79
CA PHE A 41 -12.07 25.59 20.90
C PHE A 41 -11.46 25.95 22.24
N PHE A 42 -10.16 25.67 22.44
CA PHE A 42 -9.47 26.01 23.66
C PHE A 42 -9.31 27.53 23.82
N PHE A 43 -9.09 28.26 22.74
CA PHE A 43 -8.97 29.71 22.69
C PHE A 43 -10.27 30.43 22.31
N LEU A 44 -11.43 29.78 22.44
CA LEU A 44 -12.72 30.33 22.01
C LEU A 44 -13.03 31.68 22.67
N PHE A 45 -12.78 31.80 23.97
CA PHE A 45 -13.08 33.03 24.72
C PHE A 45 -12.24 34.23 24.28
N PRO A 46 -10.90 34.19 24.19
CA PRO A 46 -10.13 35.32 23.65
C PRO A 46 -10.42 35.62 22.18
N LEU A 47 -10.70 34.59 21.35
CA LEU A 47 -11.07 34.75 19.94
C LEU A 47 -12.38 35.53 19.76
N LEU A 48 -13.38 35.27 20.61
CA LEU A 48 -14.65 36.01 20.59
C LEU A 48 -14.48 37.48 21.02
N LYS A 49 -13.52 37.78 21.93
CA LYS A 49 -13.23 39.15 22.33
C LYS A 49 -12.57 40.00 21.22
N TRP A 50 -11.88 39.36 20.28
CA TRP A 50 -11.25 40.03 19.12
C TRP A 50 -12.24 40.32 17.99
N ASN A 51 -13.54 40.25 18.29
CA ASN A 51 -14.60 40.51 17.33
C ASN A 51 -14.50 39.63 16.07
N GLY A 52 -14.81 40.12 14.89
CA GLY A 52 -14.80 39.34 13.64
C GLY A 52 -13.46 38.73 13.26
N TRP A 53 -12.33 39.38 13.57
CA TRP A 53 -10.99 38.86 13.28
C TRP A 53 -10.64 37.59 14.04
N GLY A 54 -11.08 37.47 15.28
CA GLY A 54 -10.86 36.24 16.06
C GLY A 54 -11.61 35.06 15.50
N ILE A 55 -12.85 35.24 15.07
CA ILE A 55 -13.66 34.20 14.43
C ILE A 55 -13.01 33.76 13.09
N ALA A 56 -12.55 34.71 12.28
CA ALA A 56 -11.88 34.43 11.02
C ALA A 56 -10.60 33.58 11.22
N LEU A 57 -9.77 33.97 12.21
CA LEU A 57 -8.55 33.26 12.53
C LEU A 57 -8.83 31.85 13.06
N GLY A 58 -9.77 31.70 13.98
CA GLY A 58 -10.19 30.39 14.51
C GLY A 58 -10.74 29.47 13.43
N SER A 59 -11.57 29.99 12.54
CA SER A 59 -12.13 29.27 11.41
C SER A 59 -11.04 28.81 10.42
N THR A 60 -10.05 29.66 10.16
CA THR A 60 -8.92 29.31 9.28
C THR A 60 -8.09 28.17 9.87
N VAL A 61 -7.75 28.24 11.17
CA VAL A 61 -6.99 27.18 11.85
C VAL A 61 -7.77 25.87 11.88
N PHE A 62 -9.06 25.93 12.19
CA PHE A 62 -9.93 24.76 12.17
C PHE A 62 -10.01 24.12 10.78
N SER A 63 -10.22 24.90 9.73
CA SER A 63 -10.28 24.44 8.35
C SER A 63 -8.95 23.83 7.90
N GLY A 64 -7.82 24.39 8.31
CA GLY A 64 -6.50 23.82 8.06
C GLY A 64 -6.31 22.46 8.71
N GLY A 65 -6.68 22.30 9.98
CA GLY A 65 -6.67 21.02 10.68
C GLY A 65 -7.58 19.98 10.03
N PHE A 66 -8.79 20.40 9.67
CA PHE A 66 -9.75 19.54 8.97
C PHE A 66 -9.24 19.07 7.61
N PHE A 67 -8.60 19.97 6.86
CA PHE A 67 -8.01 19.62 5.56
C PHE A 67 -6.89 18.57 5.70
N VAL A 68 -5.98 18.76 6.67
CA VAL A 68 -4.90 17.79 6.95
C VAL A 68 -5.48 16.45 7.37
N PHE A 69 -6.50 16.44 8.23
CA PHE A 69 -7.17 15.23 8.70
C PHE A 69 -7.83 14.47 7.53
N PHE A 70 -8.62 15.18 6.75
CA PHE A 70 -9.31 14.62 5.58
C PHE A 70 -8.32 14.07 4.54
N ARG A 71 -7.26 14.85 4.24
CA ARG A 71 -6.20 14.41 3.33
C ARG A 71 -5.51 13.13 3.80
N THR A 72 -5.23 13.02 5.09
CA THR A 72 -4.56 11.84 5.65
C THR A 72 -5.44 10.60 5.54
N ILE A 73 -6.73 10.69 5.87
CA ILE A 73 -7.69 9.59 5.69
C ILE A 73 -7.83 9.22 4.21
N PHE A 74 -7.94 10.22 3.33
CA PHE A 74 -8.09 10.00 1.90
C PHE A 74 -6.91 9.21 1.34
N LEU A 75 -5.67 9.61 1.64
CA LEU A 75 -4.47 8.91 1.20
C LEU A 75 -4.38 7.50 1.77
N TRP A 76 -4.69 7.32 3.05
CA TRP A 76 -4.70 6.00 3.67
C TRP A 76 -5.71 5.06 3.00
N TYR A 77 -6.90 5.54 2.71
CA TYR A 77 -7.95 4.72 2.10
C TYR A 77 -7.60 4.25 0.68
N HIS A 78 -6.83 5.07 -0.07
CA HIS A 78 -6.49 4.82 -1.47
C HIS A 78 -5.19 4.00 -1.66
N ASN A 79 -4.43 3.78 -0.61
CA ASN A 79 -3.21 2.97 -0.65
C ASN A 79 -3.54 1.50 -0.41
N VAL A 80 -3.46 0.69 -1.46
CA VAL A 80 -3.80 -0.74 -1.42
C VAL A 80 -2.73 -1.55 -2.13
N PHE A 81 -2.29 -2.62 -1.49
CA PHE A 81 -1.39 -3.63 -2.05
C PHE A 81 -2.18 -4.88 -2.39
N VAL A 82 -2.11 -5.32 -3.63
CA VAL A 82 -2.87 -6.46 -4.16
C VAL A 82 -1.93 -7.58 -4.56
N VAL A 83 -2.19 -8.76 -4.04
CA VAL A 83 -1.51 -10.00 -4.43
C VAL A 83 -2.46 -10.79 -5.31
N THR A 84 -2.03 -11.08 -6.54
CA THR A 84 -2.78 -11.92 -7.47
C THR A 84 -2.09 -13.26 -7.67
N THR A 85 -2.62 -14.12 -8.51
CA THR A 85 -2.00 -15.41 -8.86
C THR A 85 -0.74 -15.29 -9.71
N ASP A 86 -0.56 -14.18 -10.45
CA ASP A 86 0.50 -14.03 -11.45
C ASP A 86 1.49 -12.90 -11.13
N ARG A 87 1.06 -11.89 -10.38
CA ARG A 87 1.84 -10.69 -10.08
C ARG A 87 1.42 -10.03 -8.77
N ILE A 88 2.25 -9.13 -8.31
CA ILE A 88 1.96 -8.19 -7.22
C ILE A 88 1.74 -6.80 -7.80
N VAL A 89 0.78 -6.07 -7.23
CA VAL A 89 0.44 -4.71 -7.64
C VAL A 89 0.35 -3.82 -6.41
N ASP A 90 1.15 -2.77 -6.38
CA ASP A 90 1.10 -1.73 -5.35
C ASP A 90 0.47 -0.45 -5.93
N PHE A 91 -0.64 -0.06 -5.32
CA PHE A 91 -1.32 1.20 -5.62
C PHE A 91 -0.95 2.21 -4.56
N GLU A 92 -0.08 3.15 -4.91
CA GLU A 92 0.36 4.22 -4.03
C GLU A 92 -0.24 5.55 -4.46
N GLN A 93 -1.09 6.13 -3.61
CA GLN A 93 -1.59 7.49 -3.77
C GLN A 93 -0.68 8.45 -2.98
N ARG A 94 0.10 9.28 -3.68
CA ARG A 94 1.00 10.25 -3.06
C ARG A 94 0.34 11.60 -2.81
N GLY A 95 -0.68 11.93 -3.57
CA GLY A 95 -1.42 13.18 -3.47
C GLY A 95 -2.86 13.02 -3.93
N PHE A 96 -3.60 14.12 -4.04
CA PHE A 96 -4.98 14.07 -4.56
C PHE A 96 -5.04 13.67 -6.04
N PHE A 97 -4.03 14.04 -6.82
CA PHE A 97 -3.98 13.84 -8.27
C PHE A 97 -2.80 12.96 -8.73
N GLU A 98 -1.93 12.54 -7.79
CA GLU A 98 -0.76 11.73 -8.11
C GLU A 98 -0.97 10.29 -7.63
N ARG A 99 -1.00 9.37 -8.57
CA ARG A 99 -1.12 7.94 -8.32
C ARG A 99 0.03 7.21 -8.99
N VAL A 100 0.73 6.39 -8.23
CA VAL A 100 1.79 5.51 -8.71
C VAL A 100 1.28 4.08 -8.64
N VAL A 101 1.40 3.33 -9.73
CA VAL A 101 1.05 1.91 -9.77
C VAL A 101 2.30 1.14 -10.13
N SER A 102 2.79 0.34 -9.20
CA SER A 102 3.96 -0.52 -9.38
C SER A 102 3.53 -1.97 -9.48
N GLN A 103 4.06 -2.69 -10.47
CA GLN A 103 3.71 -4.10 -10.69
C GLN A 103 4.99 -4.93 -10.81
N SER A 104 4.99 -6.12 -10.22
CA SER A 104 6.07 -7.09 -10.39
C SER A 104 5.52 -8.50 -10.51
N SER A 105 5.99 -9.24 -11.51
CA SER A 105 5.69 -10.68 -11.66
C SER A 105 6.46 -11.49 -10.63
N PHE A 106 5.92 -12.62 -10.20
CA PHE A 106 6.58 -13.53 -9.26
C PHE A 106 7.91 -14.08 -9.77
N GLU A 107 8.11 -14.18 -11.08
CA GLU A 107 9.40 -14.58 -11.68
C GLU A 107 10.55 -13.62 -11.35
N LYS A 108 10.24 -12.34 -11.16
CA LYS A 108 11.23 -11.29 -10.91
C LYS A 108 11.55 -11.10 -9.44
N ILE A 109 10.80 -11.71 -8.53
CA ILE A 109 11.02 -11.59 -7.10
C ILE A 109 12.23 -12.45 -6.70
N GLN A 110 13.27 -11.81 -6.16
CA GLN A 110 14.47 -12.47 -5.65
C GLN A 110 14.43 -12.70 -4.15
N ASP A 111 13.97 -11.70 -3.40
CA ASP A 111 13.99 -11.73 -1.94
C ASP A 111 12.82 -10.96 -1.36
N VAL A 112 12.24 -11.47 -0.28
CA VAL A 112 11.16 -10.83 0.48
C VAL A 112 11.64 -10.67 1.91
N SER A 113 12.12 -9.49 2.27
CA SER A 113 12.64 -9.17 3.60
C SER A 113 11.62 -8.38 4.42
N LEU A 114 11.63 -8.66 5.73
CA LEU A 114 10.80 -7.97 6.72
C LEU A 114 11.68 -7.04 7.53
N HIS A 115 11.21 -5.81 7.69
CA HIS A 115 11.83 -4.85 8.59
C HIS A 115 10.82 -4.40 9.63
N THR A 116 11.21 -4.55 10.91
CA THR A 116 10.41 -4.05 12.04
C THR A 116 11.31 -3.14 12.84
N HIS A 117 10.95 -1.86 12.95
CA HIS A 117 11.73 -0.85 13.63
C HIS A 117 10.99 -0.24 14.82
N GLY A 118 11.54 -0.41 16.01
CA GLY A 118 11.09 0.26 17.22
C GLY A 118 9.95 -0.42 17.98
N LEU A 119 9.69 0.11 19.19
CA LEU A 119 8.75 -0.47 20.15
C LEU A 119 7.31 -0.49 19.65
N LEU A 120 6.87 0.56 18.96
CA LEU A 120 5.49 0.66 18.45
C LEU A 120 5.19 -0.40 17.40
N GLN A 121 6.13 -0.67 16.48
CA GLN A 121 5.96 -1.70 15.46
C GLN A 121 5.89 -3.09 16.08
N THR A 122 6.70 -3.33 17.12
CA THR A 122 6.70 -4.61 17.83
C THR A 122 5.42 -4.84 18.63
N VAL A 123 4.94 -3.84 19.35
CA VAL A 123 3.73 -3.95 20.20
C VAL A 123 2.48 -4.11 19.33
N PHE A 124 2.35 -3.32 18.26
CA PHE A 124 1.19 -3.36 17.36
C PHE A 124 1.33 -4.38 16.22
N MET A 125 2.42 -5.18 16.21
CA MET A 125 2.67 -6.24 15.22
C MET A 125 2.56 -5.76 13.77
N TYR A 126 3.03 -4.54 13.48
CA TYR A 126 3.14 -4.07 12.10
C TYR A 126 4.60 -3.89 11.70
N GLY A 127 4.88 -3.93 10.41
CA GLY A 127 6.24 -3.78 9.88
C GLY A 127 6.24 -3.55 8.39
N ASP A 128 7.43 -3.29 7.87
CA ASP A 128 7.63 -2.99 6.46
C ASP A 128 8.05 -4.27 5.73
N VAL A 129 7.48 -4.49 4.56
CA VAL A 129 7.83 -5.60 3.67
C VAL A 129 8.57 -5.04 2.47
N ASN A 130 9.84 -5.42 2.33
CA ASN A 130 10.66 -5.04 1.19
C ASN A 130 10.79 -6.23 0.25
N ILE A 131 10.37 -6.05 -0.98
CA ILE A 131 10.41 -7.04 -2.04
C ILE A 131 11.48 -6.60 -3.04
N LYS A 132 12.60 -7.32 -3.08
CA LYS A 132 13.67 -7.09 -4.04
C LYS A 132 13.37 -7.82 -5.32
N THR A 133 13.49 -7.10 -6.43
CA THR A 133 13.26 -7.66 -7.75
C THR A 133 14.56 -7.79 -8.54
N ALA A 134 14.63 -8.80 -9.40
CA ALA A 134 15.77 -9.03 -10.28
C ALA A 134 15.86 -7.97 -11.38
N TRP A 135 17.08 -7.69 -11.85
CA TRP A 135 17.37 -6.97 -13.10
C TRP A 135 17.01 -5.49 -13.10
N GLY A 136 17.26 -4.76 -12.00
CA GLY A 136 17.06 -3.30 -11.94
C GLY A 136 15.60 -2.84 -12.05
N SER A 137 14.65 -3.75 -11.91
CA SER A 137 13.26 -3.39 -11.69
C SER A 137 13.09 -2.80 -10.28
N VAL A 138 12.09 -1.97 -10.12
CA VAL A 138 11.82 -1.18 -8.91
C VAL A 138 11.65 -2.10 -7.70
N ASP A 139 12.48 -1.92 -6.66
CA ASP A 139 12.25 -2.55 -5.38
C ASP A 139 10.92 -2.03 -4.80
N LEU A 140 10.04 -2.96 -4.44
CA LEU A 140 8.74 -2.65 -3.86
C LEU A 140 8.87 -2.63 -2.34
N CYS A 141 8.69 -1.46 -1.75
CA CYS A 141 8.64 -1.30 -0.29
C CYS A 141 7.19 -1.01 0.12
N VAL A 142 6.57 -1.96 0.81
CA VAL A 142 5.21 -1.79 1.33
C VAL A 142 5.31 -1.53 2.83
N PRO A 143 5.18 -0.27 3.25
CA PRO A 143 5.33 0.11 4.65
C PRO A 143 4.10 -0.22 5.47
N ALA A 144 4.33 -0.48 6.77
CA ALA A 144 3.32 -0.64 7.81
C ALA A 144 2.21 -1.65 7.50
N ILE A 145 2.59 -2.87 7.22
CA ILE A 145 1.64 -3.97 7.06
C ILE A 145 1.35 -4.61 8.42
N PHE A 146 0.08 -4.87 8.71
CA PHE A 146 -0.31 -5.64 9.88
C PHE A 146 0.07 -7.11 9.71
N ARG A 147 0.83 -7.65 10.66
CA ARG A 147 1.37 -9.01 10.65
C ARG A 147 2.15 -9.33 9.36
N PRO A 148 3.27 -8.65 9.12
CA PRO A 148 4.02 -8.77 7.87
C PRO A 148 4.51 -10.20 7.58
N GLY A 149 4.77 -11.01 8.61
CA GLY A 149 5.14 -12.41 8.45
C GLY A 149 4.07 -13.29 7.77
N LYS A 150 2.77 -12.94 7.93
CA LYS A 150 1.72 -13.65 7.19
C LYS A 150 1.73 -13.30 5.71
N LEU A 151 2.01 -12.04 5.38
CA LEU A 151 2.12 -11.62 4.00
C LEU A 151 3.37 -12.22 3.34
N GLN A 152 4.50 -12.23 4.02
CA GLN A 152 5.72 -12.86 3.51
C GLN A 152 5.48 -14.33 3.17
N ARG A 153 4.89 -15.09 4.09
CA ARG A 153 4.57 -16.51 3.86
C ARG A 153 3.64 -16.70 2.67
N LEU A 154 2.59 -15.88 2.57
CA LEU A 154 1.67 -15.92 1.44
C LEU A 154 2.38 -15.64 0.11
N LEU A 155 3.29 -14.65 0.08
CA LEU A 155 4.05 -14.30 -1.13
C LEU A 155 4.97 -15.44 -1.56
N LEU A 156 5.67 -16.09 -0.63
CA LEU A 156 6.55 -17.22 -0.92
C LEU A 156 5.77 -18.45 -1.40
N GLU A 157 4.67 -18.79 -0.72
CA GLU A 157 3.78 -19.90 -1.14
C GLU A 157 3.20 -19.65 -2.55
N THR A 158 2.76 -18.42 -2.83
CA THR A 158 2.20 -18.08 -4.15
C THR A 158 3.29 -18.11 -5.22
N GLN A 159 4.51 -17.65 -4.90
CA GLN A 159 5.65 -17.70 -5.81
C GLN A 159 6.02 -19.15 -6.16
N GLU A 160 6.10 -20.03 -5.18
CA GLU A 160 6.37 -21.46 -5.40
C GLU A 160 5.33 -22.10 -6.33
N LEU A 161 4.04 -21.89 -6.05
CA LEU A 161 2.95 -22.39 -6.89
C LEU A 161 3.01 -21.83 -8.33
N TYR A 162 3.36 -20.55 -8.47
CA TYR A 162 3.51 -19.91 -9.77
C TYR A 162 4.67 -20.56 -10.57
N LEU A 163 5.83 -20.72 -9.94
CA LEU A 163 7.02 -21.30 -10.58
C LEU A 163 6.80 -22.78 -10.94
N GLU A 164 6.15 -23.55 -10.08
CA GLU A 164 5.81 -24.95 -10.34
C GLU A 164 4.88 -25.09 -11.56
N LYS A 165 3.83 -24.28 -11.62
CA LYS A 165 2.89 -24.24 -12.73
C LYS A 165 3.56 -23.91 -14.07
N HIS A 166 4.52 -22.98 -14.07
CA HIS A 166 5.24 -22.58 -15.28
C HIS A 166 6.33 -23.58 -15.67
N LYS A 167 7.00 -24.21 -14.70
CA LYS A 167 7.99 -25.26 -14.94
C LYS A 167 7.36 -26.50 -15.59
N THR A 168 6.15 -26.85 -15.19
CA THR A 168 5.41 -27.99 -15.77
C THR A 168 4.94 -27.71 -17.20
N ARG A 169 4.77 -26.43 -17.58
CA ARG A 169 4.30 -26.03 -18.92
C ARG A 169 5.42 -26.02 -19.98
N GLN A 170 6.66 -25.72 -19.59
CA GLN A 170 7.81 -25.68 -20.53
C GLN A 170 8.23 -27.04 -21.12
N PRO A 171 8.17 -28.19 -20.39
CA PRO A 171 8.55 -29.49 -20.98
C PRO A 171 7.65 -29.91 -22.12
N SER A 172 6.37 -29.57 -22.08
CA SER A 172 5.41 -29.97 -23.13
C SER A 172 5.62 -29.16 -24.42
N GLU A 173 5.93 -27.87 -24.31
CA GLU A 173 6.15 -26.98 -25.46
C GLU A 173 7.46 -27.35 -26.20
N ASN A 174 8.52 -27.69 -25.48
CA ASN A 174 9.78 -28.16 -26.06
C ASN A 174 9.66 -29.55 -26.67
N ALA A 175 8.74 -30.41 -26.22
CA ALA A 175 8.47 -31.71 -26.81
C ALA A 175 7.75 -31.57 -28.18
N TYR A 176 6.79 -30.67 -28.28
CA TYR A 176 6.10 -30.36 -29.55
C TYR A 176 7.02 -29.68 -30.57
N ALA A 177 7.90 -28.79 -30.14
CA ALA A 177 8.86 -28.14 -31.03
C ALA A 177 9.89 -29.12 -31.61
N ARG A 178 10.34 -30.11 -30.84
CA ARG A 178 11.25 -31.17 -31.33
C ARG A 178 10.60 -32.14 -32.32
N ASP A 179 9.30 -32.35 -32.23
CA ASP A 179 8.59 -33.26 -33.15
C ASP A 179 8.22 -32.61 -34.47
N SER A 180 8.07 -31.26 -34.47
CA SER A 180 7.84 -30.51 -35.70
C SER A 180 9.08 -30.32 -36.58
N ASP A 181 10.29 -30.41 -35.99
CA ASP A 181 11.58 -30.26 -36.69
C ASP A 181 12.07 -31.59 -37.34
N LYS A 182 11.35 -32.70 -37.07
CA LYS A 182 11.66 -34.04 -37.61
C LYS A 182 10.78 -34.44 -38.81
N LYS A 183 9.89 -33.60 -39.28
CA LYS A 183 9.08 -33.81 -40.47
C LYS A 183 9.54 -32.89 -41.60
#